data_ee349224f418084dfefd47e04e19718a
#
_entry.id   ee349224f418084dfefd47e04e19718a
#
_cell.length_a   1.000
_cell.length_b   1.000
_cell.length_c   1.000
_cell.angle_alpha   90.00
_cell.angle_beta   90.00
_cell.angle_gamma   90.00
#
_symmetry.space_group_name_H-M   'P 1'
#
loop_
_entity.id
_entity.type
_entity.pdbx_description
1 polymer ?
#
loop_
_entity_poly.entity_id
_entity_poly.type
_entity_poly.pdbx_seq_one_letter_code
_entity_poly.pdbx_strand_id
1 'polypeptide(L)'
;VQFQKQCQRIEYLCPLRILVRGILFSHIHDHMDSIEKKVKIGDADLSALLGYNDLYLTMLESRFQSSITVRGDTVIIRGEPAEVKLIEKTFSEMQYILSRKGMLTQDDVNSILQFADSTMPIDGHQKNADISLNTVVLAGKRETIKPRNRHQAEMVSKVMNNDLCFAIGPAGTGKTYLAVALALAALKNNEVTRIVLSRPAVEAGESLGFLPGDLSEKVDPYLRPLLDAITDMVSAEKFRSMSEKRIIEIVPLAYMRGRTLNNSFIILDEAQNATRTQMKMFLTRLGRNSKCIVTGDITQIDLPYKKDSGLVDVERILQSIPGIEFVYFDKADVVRHRLVADIIHAYDMSDKAMQKHADHSEESS
;
A
#
# COMPACT_ATOMS: atom_id res chain seq x y z
N VAL A 1 -39.56 -26.18 20.25
CA VAL A 1 -39.37 -27.65 20.15
C VAL A 1 -40.64 -28.31 19.58
N GLN A 2 -41.82 -27.72 19.78
CA GLN A 2 -43.09 -28.28 19.26
C GLN A 2 -43.35 -27.93 17.78
N PHE A 3 -42.83 -26.85 17.26
CA PHE A 3 -42.98 -26.45 15.85
C PHE A 3 -42.07 -27.25 14.86
N GLN A 4 -40.95 -27.78 15.32
CA GLN A 4 -40.06 -28.60 14.47
C GLN A 4 -40.54 -30.03 14.25
N LYS A 5 -41.35 -30.58 15.15
CA LYS A 5 -41.88 -31.95 14.99
C LYS A 5 -43.09 -32.05 14.04
N GLN A 6 -43.76 -30.94 13.73
CA GLN A 6 -44.87 -30.93 12.79
C GLN A 6 -44.46 -30.78 11.33
N CYS A 7 -43.26 -30.32 11.04
CA CYS A 7 -42.73 -30.23 9.66
C CYS A 7 -42.17 -31.57 9.11
N GLN A 8 -41.80 -32.53 9.95
CA GLN A 8 -41.24 -33.81 9.50
C GLN A 8 -42.27 -34.86 9.04
N ARG A 9 -43.58 -34.61 9.21
CA ARG A 9 -44.63 -35.58 8.86
C ARG A 9 -45.28 -35.35 7.49
N ILE A 10 -44.87 -34.37 6.71
CA ILE A 10 -45.45 -33.98 5.41
C ILE A 10 -44.53 -34.37 4.22
N GLU A 11 -43.48 -35.12 4.47
CA GLU A 11 -42.45 -35.40 3.44
C GLU A 11 -42.75 -36.52 2.42
N TYR A 12 -43.89 -37.20 2.53
CA TYR A 12 -44.13 -38.41 1.71
C TYR A 12 -45.30 -38.39 0.73
N LEU A 13 -46.00 -37.27 0.52
CA LEU A 13 -47.15 -37.26 -0.41
C LEU A 13 -47.35 -35.87 -1.08
N CYS A 14 -46.59 -35.50 -2.10
CA CYS A 14 -47.07 -34.72 -3.24
C CYS A 14 -45.97 -34.31 -4.25
N PRO A 15 -46.11 -34.54 -5.56
CA PRO A 15 -45.16 -34.14 -6.59
C PRO A 15 -45.18 -32.64 -6.94
N LEU A 16 -45.94 -31.79 -6.25
CA LEU A 16 -46.03 -30.35 -6.47
C LEU A 16 -44.95 -29.50 -5.75
N ARG A 17 -44.01 -30.13 -5.10
CA ARG A 17 -42.99 -29.42 -4.28
C ARG A 17 -41.88 -28.73 -5.06
N ILE A 18 -41.68 -29.03 -6.32
CA ILE A 18 -40.61 -28.44 -7.16
C ILE A 18 -41.06 -27.06 -7.69
N LEU A 19 -42.35 -26.86 -7.90
CA LEU A 19 -42.87 -25.57 -8.43
C LEU A 19 -42.98 -24.47 -7.35
N VAL A 20 -43.23 -24.84 -6.10
CA VAL A 20 -43.39 -23.86 -5.00
C VAL A 20 -42.04 -23.34 -4.48
N ARG A 21 -40.96 -24.15 -4.57
CA ARG A 21 -39.63 -23.68 -4.19
C ARG A 21 -39.01 -22.72 -5.22
N GLY A 22 -39.31 -22.89 -6.49
CA GLY A 22 -38.87 -21.95 -7.57
C GLY A 22 -39.55 -20.60 -7.47
N ILE A 23 -40.84 -20.56 -7.11
CA ILE A 23 -41.62 -19.31 -7.07
C ILE A 23 -41.35 -18.52 -5.77
N LEU A 24 -41.09 -19.18 -4.64
CA LEU A 24 -40.78 -18.47 -3.38
C LEU A 24 -39.33 -17.93 -3.35
N PHE A 25 -38.38 -18.56 -4.06
CA PHE A 25 -37.01 -18.05 -4.14
C PHE A 25 -36.86 -16.93 -5.18
N SER A 26 -37.69 -16.90 -6.22
CA SER A 26 -37.65 -15.81 -7.21
C SER A 26 -38.29 -14.51 -6.68
N HIS A 27 -39.12 -14.56 -5.64
CA HIS A 27 -39.79 -13.37 -5.08
C HIS A 27 -39.08 -12.76 -3.87
N ILE A 28 -38.06 -13.41 -3.30
CA ILE A 28 -37.27 -12.85 -2.18
C ILE A 28 -36.03 -12.13 -2.67
N HIS A 29 -35.62 -12.29 -3.96
CA HIS A 29 -34.48 -11.59 -4.57
C HIS A 29 -34.84 -10.31 -5.30
N ASP A 30 -36.13 -9.93 -5.38
CA ASP A 30 -36.62 -8.81 -6.21
C ASP A 30 -36.82 -7.48 -5.46
N HIS A 31 -36.24 -7.32 -4.25
CA HIS A 31 -36.27 -6.05 -3.51
C HIS A 31 -34.89 -5.52 -3.11
N MET A 32 -33.84 -5.82 -3.85
CA MET A 32 -32.66 -4.95 -3.91
C MET A 32 -32.91 -3.94 -5.03
N ASP A 33 -32.89 -2.65 -4.72
CA ASP A 33 -32.98 -1.56 -5.70
C ASP A 33 -31.84 -1.68 -6.71
N SER A 34 -32.05 -2.45 -7.79
CA SER A 34 -31.08 -2.54 -8.89
C SER A 34 -31.20 -1.30 -9.75
N ILE A 35 -30.10 -0.63 -10.00
CA ILE A 35 -30.01 0.53 -10.89
C ILE A 35 -29.34 0.14 -12.21
N GLU A 36 -29.73 0.84 -13.29
CA GLU A 36 -29.06 0.78 -14.58
C GLU A 36 -28.23 2.06 -14.78
N LYS A 37 -26.96 1.92 -15.11
CA LYS A 37 -26.08 3.03 -15.45
C LYS A 37 -25.47 2.81 -16.84
N LYS A 38 -25.44 3.88 -17.64
CA LYS A 38 -24.81 3.88 -18.97
C LYS A 38 -23.55 4.74 -18.92
N VAL A 39 -22.42 4.14 -19.26
CA VAL A 39 -21.11 4.80 -19.31
C VAL A 39 -20.67 4.87 -20.76
N LYS A 40 -20.47 6.07 -21.29
CA LYS A 40 -19.94 6.27 -22.64
C LYS A 40 -18.42 6.11 -22.62
N ILE A 41 -17.90 5.32 -23.55
CA ILE A 41 -16.46 5.07 -23.68
C ILE A 41 -15.74 6.21 -24.42
N GLY A 42 -16.47 7.09 -25.12
CA GLY A 42 -15.89 8.19 -25.89
C GLY A 42 -15.07 7.69 -27.09
N ASP A 43 -14.06 8.48 -27.50
CA ASP A 43 -13.18 8.17 -28.63
C ASP A 43 -12.10 7.11 -28.33
N ALA A 44 -12.15 6.44 -27.18
CA ALA A 44 -11.20 5.40 -26.83
C ALA A 44 -11.45 4.14 -27.67
N ASP A 45 -10.37 3.50 -28.15
CA ASP A 45 -10.45 2.21 -28.82
C ASP A 45 -11.05 1.16 -27.87
N LEU A 46 -12.27 0.73 -28.20
CA LEU A 46 -13.01 -0.25 -27.40
C LEU A 46 -12.24 -1.57 -27.25
N SER A 47 -11.56 -2.01 -28.32
CA SER A 47 -10.77 -3.23 -28.31
C SER A 47 -9.59 -3.12 -27.36
N ALA A 48 -8.95 -1.94 -27.29
CA ALA A 48 -7.86 -1.69 -26.35
C ALA A 48 -8.35 -1.58 -24.90
N LEU A 49 -9.59 -1.10 -24.68
CA LEU A 49 -10.20 -0.98 -23.36
C LEU A 49 -10.68 -2.32 -22.80
N LEU A 50 -11.26 -3.18 -23.66
CA LEU A 50 -11.79 -4.48 -23.24
C LEU A 50 -10.72 -5.60 -23.26
N GLY A 51 -9.59 -5.33 -23.91
CA GLY A 51 -8.51 -6.29 -24.11
C GLY A 51 -8.78 -7.29 -25.21
N TYR A 52 -7.75 -8.03 -25.60
CA TYR A 52 -7.85 -9.07 -26.63
C TYR A 52 -8.87 -10.14 -26.22
N ASN A 53 -9.84 -10.45 -27.07
CA ASN A 53 -10.97 -11.36 -26.80
C ASN A 53 -11.74 -11.01 -25.52
N ASP A 54 -11.99 -9.73 -25.26
CA ASP A 54 -12.73 -9.22 -24.08
C ASP A 54 -12.16 -9.69 -22.74
N LEU A 55 -10.84 -9.94 -22.69
CA LEU A 55 -10.16 -10.46 -21.51
C LEU A 55 -10.42 -9.59 -20.27
N TYR A 56 -10.32 -8.27 -20.42
CA TYR A 56 -10.52 -7.35 -19.30
C TYR A 56 -11.98 -7.26 -18.88
N LEU A 57 -12.93 -7.37 -19.83
CA LEU A 57 -14.35 -7.47 -19.52
C LEU A 57 -14.65 -8.75 -18.71
N THR A 58 -14.11 -9.89 -19.13
CA THR A 58 -14.25 -11.16 -18.41
C THR A 58 -13.67 -11.09 -16.99
N MET A 59 -12.54 -10.38 -16.79
CA MET A 59 -11.97 -10.15 -15.46
C MET A 59 -12.92 -9.34 -14.59
N LEU A 60 -13.56 -8.30 -15.12
CA LEU A 60 -14.58 -7.50 -14.43
C LEU A 60 -15.82 -8.35 -14.08
N GLU A 61 -16.38 -9.10 -15.04
CA GLU A 61 -17.55 -9.96 -14.83
C GLU A 61 -17.29 -11.08 -13.81
N SER A 62 -16.08 -11.60 -13.75
CA SER A 62 -15.71 -12.61 -12.74
C SER A 62 -15.63 -12.04 -11.32
N ARG A 63 -15.51 -10.72 -11.18
CA ARG A 63 -15.29 -10.05 -9.91
C ARG A 63 -16.55 -9.43 -9.32
N PHE A 64 -17.44 -8.92 -10.16
CA PHE A 64 -18.67 -8.24 -9.77
C PHE A 64 -19.90 -9.12 -10.01
N GLN A 65 -20.91 -8.96 -9.16
CA GLN A 65 -22.21 -9.65 -9.33
C GLN A 65 -23.12 -8.89 -10.30
N SER A 66 -22.84 -7.61 -10.55
CA SER A 66 -23.59 -6.77 -11.48
C SER A 66 -23.39 -7.22 -12.91
N SER A 67 -24.44 -7.13 -13.70
CA SER A 67 -24.40 -7.43 -15.13
C SER A 67 -23.75 -6.28 -15.89
N ILE A 68 -22.71 -6.58 -16.67
CA ILE A 68 -21.99 -5.62 -17.51
C ILE A 68 -22.26 -6.00 -18.96
N THR A 69 -22.80 -5.08 -19.77
CA THR A 69 -23.10 -5.32 -21.19
C THR A 69 -22.55 -4.18 -22.03
N VAL A 70 -21.79 -4.50 -23.06
CA VAL A 70 -21.22 -3.51 -23.99
C VAL A 70 -22.04 -3.47 -25.27
N ARG A 71 -22.49 -2.28 -25.66
CA ARG A 71 -23.23 -2.03 -26.90
C ARG A 71 -22.68 -0.80 -27.65
N GLY A 72 -21.98 -1.03 -28.72
CA GLY A 72 -21.30 0.03 -29.45
C GLY A 72 -20.28 0.73 -28.56
N ASP A 73 -20.39 2.04 -28.39
CA ASP A 73 -19.53 2.89 -27.55
C ASP A 73 -20.02 3.03 -26.09
N THR A 74 -20.99 2.21 -25.68
CA THR A 74 -21.64 2.36 -24.38
C THR A 74 -21.58 1.07 -23.57
N VAL A 75 -21.10 1.16 -22.32
CA VAL A 75 -21.17 0.11 -21.31
C VAL A 75 -22.43 0.32 -20.48
N ILE A 76 -23.26 -0.71 -20.38
CA ILE A 76 -24.48 -0.74 -19.59
C ILE A 76 -24.21 -1.63 -18.38
N ILE A 77 -24.34 -1.07 -17.18
CA ILE A 77 -24.10 -1.74 -15.90
C ILE A 77 -25.41 -1.82 -15.16
N ARG A 78 -25.81 -3.01 -14.69
CA ARG A 78 -27.03 -3.24 -13.91
C ARG A 78 -26.71 -4.03 -12.66
N GLY A 79 -27.08 -3.51 -11.50
CA GLY A 79 -26.85 -4.18 -10.22
C GLY A 79 -27.12 -3.27 -9.02
N GLU A 80 -26.55 -3.62 -7.91
CA GLU A 80 -26.62 -2.83 -6.68
C GLU A 80 -25.99 -1.44 -6.86
N PRO A 81 -26.60 -0.35 -6.33
CA PRO A 81 -26.10 1.02 -6.51
C PRO A 81 -24.63 1.23 -6.13
N ALA A 82 -24.15 0.59 -5.07
CA ALA A 82 -22.76 0.66 -4.63
C ALA A 82 -21.80 0.00 -5.63
N GLU A 83 -22.16 -1.19 -6.11
CA GLU A 83 -21.35 -1.95 -7.07
C GLU A 83 -21.36 -1.30 -8.45
N VAL A 84 -22.50 -0.79 -8.92
CA VAL A 84 -22.63 -0.06 -10.19
C VAL A 84 -21.73 1.17 -10.20
N LYS A 85 -21.68 1.94 -9.11
CA LYS A 85 -20.80 3.10 -8.97
C LYS A 85 -19.32 2.71 -8.98
N LEU A 86 -18.99 1.56 -8.38
CA LEU A 86 -17.64 1.04 -8.35
C LEU A 86 -17.16 0.59 -9.74
N ILE A 87 -18.02 -0.11 -10.49
CA ILE A 87 -17.74 -0.53 -11.87
C ILE A 87 -17.60 0.70 -12.79
N GLU A 88 -18.46 1.72 -12.64
CA GLU A 88 -18.33 2.99 -13.36
C GLU A 88 -16.95 3.63 -13.15
N LYS A 89 -16.50 3.66 -11.88
CA LYS A 89 -15.18 4.18 -11.51
C LYS A 89 -14.06 3.35 -12.14
N THR A 90 -14.17 2.03 -12.10
CA THR A 90 -13.21 1.10 -12.71
C THR A 90 -13.04 1.37 -14.21
N PHE A 91 -14.13 1.52 -14.95
CA PHE A 91 -14.07 1.88 -16.38
C PHE A 91 -13.43 3.25 -16.62
N SER A 92 -13.72 4.23 -15.78
CA SER A 92 -13.11 5.56 -15.87
C SER A 92 -11.59 5.52 -15.65
N GLU A 93 -11.11 4.69 -14.73
CA GLU A 93 -9.68 4.46 -14.50
C GLU A 93 -9.00 3.76 -15.69
N MET A 94 -9.64 2.73 -16.22
CA MET A 94 -9.13 2.03 -17.40
C MET A 94 -9.01 2.99 -18.60
N GLN A 95 -10.02 3.83 -18.85
CA GLN A 95 -9.98 4.87 -19.90
C GLN A 95 -8.85 5.87 -19.66
N TYR A 96 -8.66 6.32 -18.42
CA TYR A 96 -7.59 7.25 -18.08
C TYR A 96 -6.20 6.66 -18.35
N ILE A 97 -5.96 5.40 -17.96
CA ILE A 97 -4.69 4.73 -18.23
C ILE A 97 -4.47 4.57 -19.74
N LEU A 98 -5.50 4.12 -20.46
CA LEU A 98 -5.44 3.94 -21.90
C LEU A 98 -5.13 5.25 -22.63
N SER A 99 -5.79 6.36 -22.25
CA SER A 99 -5.54 7.67 -22.85
C SER A 99 -4.13 8.21 -22.61
N ARG A 100 -3.51 7.82 -21.50
CA ARG A 100 -2.17 8.28 -21.11
C ARG A 100 -1.04 7.42 -21.63
N LYS A 101 -1.21 6.08 -21.55
CA LYS A 101 -0.17 5.11 -21.94
C LYS A 101 -0.31 4.63 -23.37
N GLY A 102 -1.45 4.86 -24.02
CA GLY A 102 -1.77 4.31 -25.34
C GLY A 102 -2.07 2.81 -25.33
N MET A 103 -1.88 2.13 -24.21
CA MET A 103 -2.15 0.70 -24.01
C MET A 103 -2.54 0.42 -22.57
N LEU A 104 -3.37 -0.61 -22.38
CA LEU A 104 -3.79 -1.14 -21.09
C LEU A 104 -3.19 -2.54 -20.94
N THR A 105 -2.59 -2.83 -19.79
CA THR A 105 -2.02 -4.16 -19.49
C THR A 105 -2.90 -4.91 -18.51
N GLN A 106 -2.77 -6.25 -18.49
CA GLN A 106 -3.49 -7.08 -17.50
C GLN A 106 -3.12 -6.73 -16.06
N ASP A 107 -1.88 -6.30 -15.80
CA ASP A 107 -1.43 -5.85 -14.48
C ASP A 107 -2.07 -4.52 -14.08
N ASP A 108 -2.29 -3.61 -15.04
CA ASP A 108 -3.03 -2.37 -14.79
C ASP A 108 -4.47 -2.70 -14.35
N VAL A 109 -5.16 -3.61 -15.08
CA VAL A 109 -6.54 -4.03 -14.75
C VAL A 109 -6.61 -4.76 -13.41
N ASN A 110 -5.70 -5.69 -13.14
CA ASN A 110 -5.62 -6.37 -11.85
C ASN A 110 -5.44 -5.38 -10.70
N SER A 111 -4.59 -4.37 -10.87
CA SER A 111 -4.36 -3.34 -9.87
C SER A 111 -5.63 -2.52 -9.60
N ILE A 112 -6.39 -2.17 -10.64
CA ILE A 112 -7.67 -1.47 -10.51
C ILE A 112 -8.70 -2.35 -9.78
N LEU A 113 -8.78 -3.64 -10.11
CA LEU A 113 -9.72 -4.58 -9.49
C LEU A 113 -9.42 -4.88 -8.02
N GLN A 114 -8.15 -5.12 -7.67
CA GLN A 114 -7.74 -5.29 -6.26
C GLN A 114 -8.14 -4.11 -5.40
N PHE A 115 -8.18 -2.95 -6.03
CA PHE A 115 -8.60 -1.73 -5.36
C PHE A 115 -10.11 -1.61 -5.22
N ALA A 116 -10.86 -2.02 -6.23
CA ALA A 116 -12.31 -2.08 -6.14
C ALA A 116 -12.78 -2.91 -4.95
N ASP A 117 -12.08 -4.03 -4.64
CA ASP A 117 -12.39 -4.88 -3.48
C ASP A 117 -12.19 -4.20 -2.13
N SER A 118 -11.16 -3.35 -2.03
CA SER A 118 -10.87 -2.65 -0.78
C SER A 118 -11.85 -1.51 -0.48
N THR A 119 -12.75 -1.18 -1.42
CA THR A 119 -13.77 -0.13 -1.28
C THR A 119 -15.18 -0.64 -1.01
N MET A 120 -15.40 -1.97 -0.96
CA MET A 120 -16.69 -2.54 -0.52
C MET A 120 -16.91 -2.23 0.98
N PRO A 121 -18.06 -1.69 1.38
CA PRO A 121 -18.35 -1.41 2.79
C PRO A 121 -18.52 -2.73 3.55
N ILE A 122 -17.58 -3.05 4.41
CA ILE A 122 -17.85 -3.91 5.56
C ILE A 122 -18.44 -2.98 6.62
N ASP A 123 -19.69 -3.25 7.02
CA ASP A 123 -20.50 -2.53 7.97
C ASP A 123 -19.85 -1.50 8.90
N GLY A 124 -20.37 -0.27 8.81
CA GLY A 124 -20.48 0.67 9.92
C GLY A 124 -19.19 1.26 10.50
N HIS A 125 -18.98 2.53 10.21
CA HIS A 125 -18.08 3.53 10.78
C HIS A 125 -16.80 3.84 9.98
N GLN A 126 -16.86 4.87 9.23
CA GLN A 126 -16.07 6.12 9.32
C GLN A 126 -16.08 6.87 7.98
N LYS A 127 -16.66 8.06 8.02
CA LYS A 127 -16.45 9.12 7.02
C LYS A 127 -15.00 9.56 7.13
N ASN A 128 -14.13 9.07 6.25
CA ASN A 128 -12.85 9.72 5.97
C ASN A 128 -12.75 9.97 4.47
N ALA A 129 -12.31 11.17 4.13
CA ALA A 129 -12.22 11.72 2.80
C ALA A 129 -11.77 10.68 1.76
N ASP A 130 -12.53 10.55 0.68
CA ASP A 130 -12.22 9.77 -0.52
C ASP A 130 -10.84 10.16 -1.05
N ILE A 131 -9.81 9.42 -0.63
CA ILE A 131 -8.49 9.52 -1.23
C ILE A 131 -8.55 8.71 -2.49
N SER A 132 -8.75 9.42 -3.59
CA SER A 132 -8.67 8.85 -4.91
C SER A 132 -7.28 8.26 -5.12
N LEU A 133 -7.19 6.97 -5.52
CA LEU A 133 -5.96 6.35 -6.06
C LEU A 133 -5.46 7.06 -7.31
N ASN A 134 -6.24 7.94 -7.88
CA ASN A 134 -5.85 8.85 -8.94
C ASN A 134 -4.93 9.97 -8.48
N THR A 135 -4.64 10.05 -7.19
CA THR A 135 -3.68 11.03 -6.69
C THR A 135 -2.31 10.69 -7.25
N VAL A 136 -1.93 11.36 -8.34
CA VAL A 136 -0.57 11.31 -8.88
C VAL A 136 0.35 11.90 -7.83
N VAL A 137 1.12 11.06 -7.16
CA VAL A 137 2.12 11.50 -6.18
C VAL A 137 3.25 12.21 -6.89
N LEU A 138 3.79 11.59 -7.94
CA LEU A 138 4.90 12.15 -8.71
C LEU A 138 4.86 11.68 -10.17
N ALA A 139 5.00 12.61 -11.10
CA ALA A 139 5.36 12.26 -12.48
C ALA A 139 6.88 12.04 -12.53
N GLY A 140 7.28 10.78 -12.39
CA GLY A 140 8.68 10.36 -12.40
C GLY A 140 9.27 10.30 -13.82
N LYS A 141 10.55 9.90 -13.92
CA LYS A 141 11.28 9.79 -15.19
C LYS A 141 10.70 8.72 -16.13
N ARG A 142 10.32 7.58 -15.58
CA ARG A 142 9.86 6.40 -16.35
C ARG A 142 8.36 6.22 -16.27
N GLU A 143 7.77 6.45 -15.11
CA GLU A 143 6.36 6.23 -14.86
C GLU A 143 5.76 7.25 -13.90
N THR A 144 4.45 7.34 -13.89
CA THR A 144 3.71 8.12 -12.92
C THR A 144 3.54 7.30 -11.65
N ILE A 145 4.05 7.81 -10.53
CA ILE A 145 3.96 7.12 -9.23
C ILE A 145 2.61 7.45 -8.60
N LYS A 146 1.87 6.39 -8.30
CA LYS A 146 0.56 6.43 -7.65
C LYS A 146 0.51 5.36 -6.54
N PRO A 147 -0.34 5.53 -5.54
CA PRO A 147 -0.66 4.43 -4.62
C PRO A 147 -1.17 3.21 -5.40
N ARG A 148 -0.71 2.02 -5.04
CA ARG A 148 -1.11 0.75 -5.66
C ARG A 148 -2.12 -0.04 -4.83
N ASN A 149 -2.28 0.33 -3.55
CA ASN A 149 -3.23 -0.29 -2.62
C ASN A 149 -3.76 0.75 -1.63
N ARG A 150 -4.72 0.31 -0.79
CA ARG A 150 -5.40 1.18 0.18
C ARG A 150 -4.45 1.79 1.19
N HIS A 151 -3.54 1.01 1.78
CA HIS A 151 -2.63 1.52 2.81
C HIS A 151 -1.62 2.51 2.22
N GLN A 152 -1.19 2.33 0.97
CA GLN A 152 -0.39 3.34 0.27
C GLN A 152 -1.18 4.64 0.04
N ALA A 153 -2.46 4.56 -0.33
CA ALA A 153 -3.32 5.73 -0.48
C ALA A 153 -3.55 6.43 0.86
N GLU A 154 -3.77 5.68 1.92
CA GLU A 154 -3.87 6.19 3.29
C GLU A 154 -2.58 6.91 3.71
N MET A 155 -1.41 6.33 3.43
CA MET A 155 -0.11 6.96 3.68
C MET A 155 0.01 8.30 2.95
N VAL A 156 -0.35 8.36 1.67
CA VAL A 156 -0.32 9.62 0.89
C VAL A 156 -1.18 10.68 1.55
N SER A 157 -2.42 10.34 1.93
CA SER A 157 -3.32 11.29 2.59
C SER A 157 -2.79 11.78 3.92
N LYS A 158 -2.37 10.84 4.77
CA LYS A 158 -1.88 11.19 6.11
C LYS A 158 -0.64 12.08 6.04
N VAL A 159 0.29 11.80 5.11
CA VAL A 159 1.48 12.63 4.88
C VAL A 159 1.12 14.02 4.34
N MET A 160 0.13 14.12 3.46
CA MET A 160 -0.30 15.43 2.93
C MET A 160 -0.86 16.34 4.05
N ASN A 161 -1.60 15.76 4.98
CA ASN A 161 -2.37 16.50 5.98
C ASN A 161 -1.68 16.63 7.35
N ASN A 162 -0.55 15.98 7.56
CA ASN A 162 0.15 15.98 8.86
C ASN A 162 1.64 16.25 8.69
N ASP A 163 2.30 16.62 9.81
CA ASP A 163 3.72 16.96 9.81
C ASP A 163 4.62 15.72 10.00
N LEU A 164 4.12 14.68 10.67
CA LEU A 164 4.84 13.44 10.93
C LEU A 164 3.95 12.24 10.66
N CYS A 165 4.44 11.30 9.84
CA CYS A 165 3.76 10.06 9.54
C CYS A 165 4.69 8.87 9.76
N PHE A 166 4.21 7.86 10.48
CA PHE A 166 4.86 6.56 10.63
C PHE A 166 4.20 5.57 9.68
N ALA A 167 5.01 4.94 8.82
CA ALA A 167 4.59 3.90 7.89
C ALA A 167 5.24 2.57 8.32
N ILE A 168 4.48 1.71 8.99
CA ILE A 168 4.96 0.50 9.65
C ILE A 168 4.40 -0.74 8.95
N GLY A 169 5.23 -1.74 8.70
CA GLY A 169 4.80 -3.03 8.15
C GLY A 169 5.86 -3.75 7.35
N PRO A 170 5.53 -4.90 6.75
CA PRO A 170 6.48 -5.79 6.10
C PRO A 170 7.28 -5.15 4.97
N ALA A 171 8.50 -5.66 4.75
CA ALA A 171 9.33 -5.26 3.61
C ALA A 171 8.61 -5.58 2.27
N GLY A 172 8.84 -4.74 1.25
CA GLY A 172 8.24 -4.92 -0.09
C GLY A 172 6.84 -4.35 -0.26
N THR A 173 6.29 -3.63 0.73
CA THR A 173 4.99 -2.92 0.64
C THR A 173 5.11 -1.52 0.00
N GLY A 174 6.32 -1.10 -0.39
CA GLY A 174 6.56 0.17 -1.09
C GLY A 174 6.65 1.40 -0.19
N LYS A 175 6.75 1.26 1.14
CA LYS A 175 6.83 2.37 2.10
C LYS A 175 7.92 3.38 1.77
N THR A 176 9.16 2.92 1.66
CA THR A 176 10.33 3.76 1.38
C THR A 176 10.24 4.40 -0.01
N TYR A 177 9.82 3.64 -1.02
CA TYR A 177 9.65 4.13 -2.38
C TYR A 177 8.61 5.26 -2.44
N LEU A 178 7.46 5.07 -1.80
CA LEU A 178 6.40 6.07 -1.75
C LEU A 178 6.80 7.30 -0.92
N ALA A 179 7.53 7.10 0.19
CA ALA A 179 8.08 8.21 0.98
C ALA A 179 9.01 9.11 0.15
N VAL A 180 9.90 8.51 -0.64
CA VAL A 180 10.80 9.24 -1.56
C VAL A 180 10.00 9.98 -2.64
N ALA A 181 8.97 9.35 -3.22
CA ALA A 181 8.11 9.98 -4.21
C ALA A 181 7.38 11.22 -3.64
N LEU A 182 6.84 11.11 -2.43
CA LEU A 182 6.18 12.23 -1.72
C LEU A 182 7.16 13.38 -1.43
N ALA A 183 8.37 13.06 -1.00
CA ALA A 183 9.41 14.06 -0.76
C ALA A 183 9.80 14.81 -2.04
N LEU A 184 9.99 14.09 -3.16
CA LEU A 184 10.29 14.70 -4.46
C LEU A 184 9.12 15.53 -5.00
N ALA A 185 7.88 15.11 -4.73
CA ALA A 185 6.69 15.89 -5.07
C ALA A 185 6.62 17.19 -4.28
N ALA A 186 6.81 17.14 -2.97
CA ALA A 186 6.84 18.32 -2.11
C ALA A 186 7.95 19.32 -2.50
N LEU A 187 9.13 18.81 -2.89
CA LEU A 187 10.22 19.61 -3.41
C LEU A 187 9.85 20.27 -4.75
N LYS A 188 9.23 19.51 -5.67
CA LYS A 188 8.79 20.00 -6.97
C LYS A 188 7.70 21.08 -6.85
N ASN A 189 6.82 20.94 -5.86
CA ASN A 189 5.75 21.90 -5.57
C ASN A 189 6.22 23.11 -4.75
N ASN A 190 7.51 23.19 -4.41
CA ASN A 190 8.10 24.22 -3.54
C ASN A 190 7.49 24.27 -2.12
N GLU A 191 6.93 23.17 -1.64
CA GLU A 191 6.46 23.03 -0.25
C GLU A 191 7.64 22.94 0.72
N VAL A 192 8.75 22.37 0.26
CA VAL A 192 10.03 22.30 0.99
C VAL A 192 11.18 22.71 0.09
N THR A 193 12.31 23.12 0.69
CA THR A 193 13.51 23.53 -0.06
C THR A 193 14.56 22.44 -0.16
N ARG A 194 14.46 21.38 0.65
CA ARG A 194 15.41 20.27 0.65
C ARG A 194 14.78 18.96 1.15
N ILE A 195 15.40 17.87 0.79
CA ILE A 195 15.08 16.51 1.25
C ILE A 195 16.26 15.99 2.04
N VAL A 196 15.99 15.42 3.22
CA VAL A 196 16.99 14.77 4.07
C VAL A 196 16.59 13.33 4.30
N LEU A 197 17.39 12.40 3.82
CA LEU A 197 17.17 10.96 3.93
C LEU A 197 18.16 10.42 4.97
N SER A 198 17.64 9.67 5.92
CA SER A 198 18.43 9.10 6.99
C SER A 198 18.09 7.63 7.19
N ARG A 199 19.08 6.86 7.61
CA ARG A 199 18.93 5.45 7.98
C ARG A 199 19.84 5.15 9.16
N PRO A 200 19.41 4.32 10.14
CA PRO A 200 20.30 3.79 11.16
C PRO A 200 21.39 2.96 10.49
N ALA A 201 22.64 3.23 10.82
CA ALA A 201 23.73 2.33 10.49
C ALA A 201 23.76 1.25 11.56
N VAL A 202 23.13 0.09 11.28
CA VAL A 202 23.16 -1.08 12.15
C VAL A 202 24.13 -2.07 11.56
N GLU A 203 25.06 -2.48 12.36
CA GLU A 203 25.97 -3.57 12.04
C GLU A 203 25.20 -4.89 12.19
N ALA A 204 24.81 -5.52 11.08
CA ALA A 204 24.29 -6.88 11.09
C ALA A 204 25.43 -7.87 11.45
N GLY A 205 25.82 -7.89 12.74
CA GLY A 205 26.86 -8.79 13.25
C GLY A 205 28.31 -8.42 12.91
N GLU A 206 28.55 -7.39 12.09
CA GLU A 206 29.87 -6.89 11.73
C GLU A 206 30.04 -5.45 12.20
N SER A 207 31.09 -5.17 12.99
CA SER A 207 31.35 -3.80 13.41
C SER A 207 31.84 -2.95 12.22
N LEU A 208 31.32 -1.70 12.10
CA LEU A 208 31.75 -0.70 11.09
C LEU A 208 33.30 -0.57 11.01
N GLY A 209 34.00 -1.06 12.02
CA GLY A 209 35.46 -1.12 12.05
C GLY A 209 36.09 -2.09 11.06
N PHE A 210 35.36 -3.10 10.55
CA PHE A 210 35.92 -4.11 9.65
C PHE A 210 35.89 -3.73 8.16
N LEU A 211 35.06 -2.76 7.75
CA LEU A 211 35.05 -2.31 6.36
C LEU A 211 36.25 -1.40 6.09
N PRO A 212 37.05 -1.64 5.01
CA PRO A 212 38.09 -0.73 4.59
C PRO A 212 37.51 0.57 4.02
N GLY A 213 38.20 1.68 4.19
CA GLY A 213 37.77 2.98 3.68
C GLY A 213 37.44 4.00 4.76
N ASP A 214 37.10 5.21 4.34
CA ASP A 214 36.66 6.27 5.24
C ASP A 214 35.20 5.99 5.74
N LEU A 215 34.76 6.78 6.68
CA LEU A 215 33.44 6.57 7.31
C LEU A 215 32.29 6.72 6.29
N SER A 216 32.47 7.53 5.26
CA SER A 216 31.52 7.76 4.18
C SER A 216 31.38 6.51 3.30
N GLU A 217 32.51 5.90 2.92
CA GLU A 217 32.52 4.67 2.13
C GLU A 217 31.92 3.48 2.87
N LYS A 218 32.09 3.42 4.19
CA LYS A 218 31.54 2.36 5.04
C LYS A 218 30.02 2.43 5.19
N VAL A 219 29.43 3.61 5.07
CA VAL A 219 27.98 3.81 5.23
C VAL A 219 27.24 3.73 3.89
N ASP A 220 27.93 3.90 2.76
CA ASP A 220 27.34 3.90 1.41
C ASP A 220 26.47 2.66 1.11
N PRO A 221 26.88 1.41 1.46
CA PRO A 221 26.03 0.22 1.22
C PRO A 221 24.65 0.29 1.90
N TYR A 222 24.58 0.87 3.09
CA TYR A 222 23.32 0.98 3.83
C TYR A 222 22.38 2.06 3.26
N LEU A 223 22.92 3.04 2.54
CA LEU A 223 22.15 4.12 1.92
C LEU A 223 21.75 3.82 0.47
N ARG A 224 22.29 2.75 -0.11
CA ARG A 224 22.06 2.36 -1.52
C ARG A 224 20.57 2.19 -1.88
N PRO A 225 19.72 1.56 -1.06
CA PRO A 225 18.29 1.44 -1.37
C PRO A 225 17.57 2.79 -1.52
N LEU A 226 18.00 3.80 -0.77
CA LEU A 226 17.45 5.16 -0.89
C LEU A 226 17.94 5.84 -2.18
N LEU A 227 19.20 5.63 -2.54
CA LEU A 227 19.79 6.11 -3.80
C LEU A 227 19.07 5.49 -5.00
N ASP A 228 18.84 4.19 -4.98
CA ASP A 228 18.14 3.45 -6.03
C ASP A 228 16.72 4.00 -6.21
N ALA A 229 15.97 4.19 -5.13
CA ALA A 229 14.62 4.78 -5.18
C ALA A 229 14.62 6.18 -5.82
N ILE A 230 15.60 7.04 -5.50
CA ILE A 230 15.69 8.37 -6.09
C ILE A 230 16.04 8.29 -7.60
N THR A 231 17.02 7.45 -7.97
CA THR A 231 17.50 7.35 -9.36
C THR A 231 16.49 6.70 -10.29
N ASP A 232 15.56 5.92 -9.77
CA ASP A 232 14.41 5.45 -10.53
C ASP A 232 13.42 6.58 -10.87
N MET A 233 13.30 7.59 -10.01
CA MET A 233 12.34 8.68 -10.13
C MET A 233 12.87 9.91 -10.85
N VAL A 234 14.18 10.20 -10.70
CA VAL A 234 14.85 11.36 -11.33
C VAL A 234 16.06 10.90 -12.13
N SER A 235 16.51 11.72 -13.10
CA SER A 235 17.73 11.38 -13.86
C SER A 235 18.98 11.48 -12.97
N ALA A 236 20.01 10.67 -13.27
CA ALA A 236 21.25 10.66 -12.52
C ALA A 236 21.93 12.05 -12.51
N GLU A 237 21.86 12.79 -13.62
CA GLU A 237 22.40 14.16 -13.73
C GLU A 237 21.67 15.12 -12.80
N LYS A 238 20.31 15.03 -12.78
CA LYS A 238 19.49 15.87 -11.91
C LYS A 238 19.75 15.54 -10.44
N PHE A 239 19.84 14.26 -10.09
CA PHE A 239 20.17 13.83 -8.73
C PHE A 239 21.55 14.36 -8.32
N ARG A 240 22.59 14.22 -9.17
CA ARG A 240 23.94 14.74 -8.89
C ARG A 240 23.92 16.24 -8.62
N SER A 241 23.27 17.02 -9.50
CA SER A 241 23.14 18.48 -9.31
C SER A 241 22.41 18.85 -8.01
N MET A 242 21.37 18.11 -7.64
CA MET A 242 20.62 18.34 -6.39
C MET A 242 21.46 17.98 -5.16
N SER A 243 22.26 16.91 -5.24
CA SER A 243 23.17 16.47 -4.17
C SER A 243 24.32 17.47 -3.96
N GLU A 244 24.96 17.92 -5.03
CA GLU A 244 26.03 18.94 -4.97
C GLU A 244 25.53 20.26 -4.35
N LYS A 245 24.30 20.64 -4.64
CA LYS A 245 23.64 21.83 -4.07
C LYS A 245 23.06 21.59 -2.68
N ARG A 246 23.21 20.40 -2.12
CA ARG A 246 22.62 19.98 -0.83
C ARG A 246 21.09 20.14 -0.75
N ILE A 247 20.42 20.05 -1.92
CA ILE A 247 18.97 20.01 -2.00
C ILE A 247 18.49 18.62 -1.59
N ILE A 248 19.25 17.56 -1.91
CA ILE A 248 19.04 16.19 -1.42
C ILE A 248 20.29 15.80 -0.64
N GLU A 249 20.11 15.49 0.63
CA GLU A 249 21.14 14.96 1.51
C GLU A 249 20.77 13.53 1.93
N ILE A 250 21.72 12.60 1.85
CA ILE A 250 21.58 11.25 2.39
C ILE A 250 22.64 11.10 3.47
N VAL A 251 22.20 10.91 4.71
CA VAL A 251 23.11 10.93 5.87
C VAL A 251 22.72 9.85 6.89
N PRO A 252 23.72 9.20 7.53
CA PRO A 252 23.47 8.30 8.64
C PRO A 252 22.75 9.00 9.79
N LEU A 253 21.92 8.26 10.54
CA LEU A 253 21.16 8.79 11.65
C LEU A 253 22.07 9.45 12.73
N ALA A 254 23.26 8.95 12.96
CA ALA A 254 24.21 9.50 13.92
C ALA A 254 24.61 10.95 13.62
N TYR A 255 24.64 11.36 12.33
CA TYR A 255 25.00 12.73 11.93
C TYR A 255 23.85 13.73 11.99
N MET A 256 22.66 13.30 12.45
CA MET A 256 21.50 14.17 12.65
C MET A 256 21.56 14.95 13.94
N ARG A 257 22.46 14.55 14.87
CA ARG A 257 22.56 15.17 16.19
C ARG A 257 22.96 16.65 16.09
N GLY A 258 22.26 17.52 16.84
CA GLY A 258 22.52 18.97 16.89
C GLY A 258 21.99 19.77 15.69
N ARG A 259 21.39 19.10 14.70
CA ARG A 259 20.78 19.80 13.54
C ARG A 259 19.34 20.22 13.87
N THR A 260 18.88 21.29 13.21
CA THR A 260 17.46 21.65 13.09
C THR A 260 17.14 21.75 11.60
N LEU A 261 16.15 20.99 11.16
CA LEU A 261 15.81 20.85 9.74
C LEU A 261 14.55 21.66 9.44
N ASN A 262 14.73 22.91 9.02
CA ASN A 262 13.63 23.77 8.59
C ASN A 262 13.39 23.64 7.08
N ASN A 263 12.14 23.86 6.65
CA ASN A 263 11.71 23.83 5.24
C ASN A 263 12.17 22.55 4.53
N SER A 264 12.08 21.40 5.23
CA SER A 264 12.69 20.15 4.81
C SER A 264 11.68 19.03 4.79
N PHE A 265 11.80 18.12 3.81
CA PHE A 265 11.14 16.83 3.87
C PHE A 265 12.15 15.80 4.39
N ILE A 266 11.84 15.15 5.50
CA ILE A 266 12.76 14.29 6.22
C ILE A 266 12.25 12.86 6.16
N ILE A 267 13.11 11.90 5.83
CA ILE A 267 12.77 10.47 5.83
C ILE A 267 13.75 9.74 6.73
N LEU A 268 13.22 8.98 7.68
CA LEU A 268 13.98 7.96 8.42
C LEU A 268 13.52 6.59 7.94
N ASP A 269 14.40 5.90 7.24
CA ASP A 269 14.15 4.55 6.75
C ASP A 269 14.75 3.49 7.68
N GLU A 270 14.18 2.27 7.70
CA GLU A 270 14.56 1.16 8.58
C GLU A 270 14.59 1.55 10.07
N ALA A 271 13.61 2.34 10.47
CA ALA A 271 13.55 2.95 11.80
C ALA A 271 13.43 1.96 12.97
N GLN A 272 13.05 0.69 12.71
CA GLN A 272 13.07 -0.37 13.71
C GLN A 272 14.48 -0.62 14.27
N ASN A 273 15.51 -0.25 13.51
CA ASN A 273 16.92 -0.37 13.90
C ASN A 273 17.47 0.89 14.61
N ALA A 274 16.62 1.88 14.86
CA ALA A 274 16.96 3.00 15.75
C ALA A 274 16.61 2.68 17.19
N THR A 275 17.52 2.91 18.11
CA THR A 275 17.21 2.82 19.54
C THR A 275 16.23 3.92 19.95
N ARG A 276 15.58 3.76 21.12
CA ARG A 276 14.66 4.76 21.68
C ARG A 276 15.29 6.15 21.79
N THR A 277 16.57 6.20 22.22
CA THR A 277 17.31 7.47 22.32
C THR A 277 17.58 8.09 20.97
N GLN A 278 17.94 7.28 19.96
CA GLN A 278 18.14 7.74 18.58
C GLN A 278 16.85 8.20 17.93
N MET A 279 15.74 7.49 18.13
CA MET A 279 14.41 7.89 17.66
C MET A 279 14.02 9.27 18.23
N LYS A 280 14.11 9.42 19.53
CA LYS A 280 13.83 10.72 20.20
C LYS A 280 14.76 11.82 19.67
N MET A 281 16.06 11.55 19.52
CA MET A 281 17.02 12.48 18.98
C MET A 281 16.62 12.91 17.56
N PHE A 282 16.23 11.99 16.69
CA PHE A 282 15.83 12.25 15.31
C PHE A 282 14.54 13.07 15.23
N LEU A 283 13.48 12.66 15.91
CA LEU A 283 12.18 13.32 15.87
C LEU A 283 12.25 14.78 16.36
N THR A 284 13.17 15.07 17.28
CA THR A 284 13.43 16.44 17.75
C THR A 284 14.26 17.29 16.78
N ARG A 285 14.60 16.78 15.58
CA ARG A 285 15.24 17.54 14.49
C ARG A 285 14.24 18.27 13.60
N LEU A 286 12.94 17.90 13.67
CA LEU A 286 11.89 18.53 12.89
C LEU A 286 11.83 20.01 13.19
N GLY A 287 12.02 20.83 12.16
CA GLY A 287 12.00 22.28 12.23
C GLY A 287 10.74 22.87 11.62
N ARG A 288 10.70 24.19 11.50
CA ARG A 288 9.53 24.88 10.92
C ARG A 288 9.33 24.52 9.46
N ASN A 289 8.06 24.44 9.03
CA ASN A 289 7.65 24.14 7.66
C ASN A 289 8.31 22.84 7.12
N SER A 290 8.39 21.82 7.97
CA SER A 290 8.99 20.56 7.59
C SER A 290 8.02 19.42 7.81
N LYS A 291 8.14 18.40 6.94
CA LYS A 291 7.42 17.14 7.04
C LYS A 291 8.38 15.99 7.29
N CYS A 292 7.92 14.98 7.99
CA CYS A 292 8.72 13.81 8.30
C CYS A 292 7.94 12.52 8.04
N ILE A 293 8.59 11.56 7.38
CA ILE A 293 8.10 10.19 7.28
C ILE A 293 9.10 9.26 7.96
N VAL A 294 8.59 8.37 8.78
CA VAL A 294 9.37 7.30 9.41
C VAL A 294 8.87 5.96 8.88
N THR A 295 9.73 5.23 8.16
CA THR A 295 9.40 3.91 7.63
C THR A 295 10.11 2.82 8.42
N GLY A 296 9.45 1.66 8.60
CA GLY A 296 10.08 0.53 9.30
C GLY A 296 9.23 -0.73 9.32
N ASP A 297 9.88 -1.81 9.79
CA ASP A 297 9.28 -3.14 9.94
C ASP A 297 9.62 -3.70 11.33
N ILE A 298 8.65 -3.71 12.23
CA ILE A 298 8.85 -4.20 13.61
C ILE A 298 9.14 -5.71 13.69
N THR A 299 9.00 -6.45 12.59
CA THR A 299 9.35 -7.87 12.52
C THR A 299 10.83 -8.10 12.20
N GLN A 300 11.52 -7.10 11.61
CA GLN A 300 12.90 -7.15 11.15
C GLN A 300 13.80 -6.22 11.98
N ILE A 301 13.89 -6.48 13.29
CA ILE A 301 14.73 -5.72 14.21
C ILE A 301 16.09 -6.41 14.33
N ASP A 302 17.15 -5.74 13.85
CA ASP A 302 18.54 -6.22 13.88
C ASP A 302 19.32 -5.75 15.13
N LEU A 303 18.67 -5.00 16.02
CA LEU A 303 19.27 -4.59 17.28
C LEU A 303 19.53 -5.81 18.19
N PRO A 304 20.60 -5.79 19.02
CA PRO A 304 20.93 -6.87 19.96
C PRO A 304 19.75 -7.28 20.85
N TYR A 305 18.95 -6.31 21.24
CA TYR A 305 17.71 -6.55 22.00
C TYR A 305 16.54 -5.88 21.30
N LYS A 306 15.57 -6.65 20.83
CA LYS A 306 14.38 -6.16 20.13
C LYS A 306 13.59 -5.09 20.91
N LYS A 307 13.59 -5.17 22.25
CA LYS A 307 12.97 -4.20 23.15
C LYS A 307 13.62 -2.81 23.12
N ASP A 308 14.83 -2.69 22.59
CA ASP A 308 15.55 -1.41 22.51
C ASP A 308 15.14 -0.60 21.27
N SER A 309 14.38 -1.20 20.36
CA SER A 309 13.86 -0.51 19.18
C SER A 309 12.91 0.62 19.57
N GLY A 310 13.26 1.83 19.15
CA GLY A 310 12.44 3.01 19.39
C GLY A 310 11.11 2.99 18.62
N LEU A 311 11.02 2.23 17.52
CA LEU A 311 9.82 2.12 16.71
C LEU A 311 8.71 1.32 17.42
N VAL A 312 9.07 0.34 18.25
CA VAL A 312 8.08 -0.50 18.98
C VAL A 312 7.26 0.32 19.98
N ASP A 313 7.89 1.30 20.62
CA ASP A 313 7.24 2.10 21.65
C ASP A 313 6.62 3.41 21.14
N VAL A 314 6.96 3.81 19.92
CA VAL A 314 6.66 5.15 19.41
C VAL A 314 5.16 5.44 19.34
N GLU A 315 4.37 4.47 18.94
CA GLU A 315 2.91 4.62 18.84
C GLU A 315 2.31 4.93 20.22
N ARG A 316 2.64 4.10 21.24
CA ARG A 316 2.15 4.28 22.59
C ARG A 316 2.52 5.65 23.18
N ILE A 317 3.65 6.22 22.75
CA ILE A 317 4.17 7.50 23.27
C ILE A 317 3.57 8.69 22.52
N LEU A 318 3.33 8.57 21.21
CA LEU A 318 3.06 9.71 20.34
C LEU A 318 1.65 9.75 19.72
N GLN A 319 0.85 8.69 19.82
CA GLN A 319 -0.46 8.59 19.16
C GLN A 319 -1.48 9.68 19.54
N SER A 320 -1.31 10.30 20.72
CA SER A 320 -2.20 11.37 21.20
C SER A 320 -1.76 12.78 20.77
N ILE A 321 -0.66 12.90 20.04
CA ILE A 321 -0.12 14.21 19.63
C ILE A 321 -0.72 14.61 18.28
N PRO A 322 -1.45 15.74 18.19
CA PRO A 322 -1.99 16.24 16.92
C PRO A 322 -0.87 16.47 15.88
N GLY A 323 -1.10 16.12 14.63
CA GLY A 323 -0.13 16.23 13.54
C GLY A 323 0.81 15.01 13.40
N ILE A 324 0.63 13.98 14.24
CA ILE A 324 1.33 12.70 14.13
C ILE A 324 0.33 11.61 13.75
N GLU A 325 0.63 10.88 12.70
CA GLU A 325 -0.21 9.80 12.18
C GLU A 325 0.55 8.49 11.98
N PHE A 326 -0.18 7.38 12.03
CA PHE A 326 0.35 6.04 11.87
C PHE A 326 -0.41 5.32 10.75
N VAL A 327 0.34 4.66 9.86
CA VAL A 327 -0.19 3.80 8.79
C VAL A 327 0.43 2.42 8.94
N TYR A 328 -0.40 1.40 8.96
CA TYR A 328 0.03 0.02 9.07
C TYR A 328 -0.18 -0.70 7.74
N PHE A 329 0.89 -1.30 7.27
CA PHE A 329 0.89 -2.18 6.10
C PHE A 329 0.87 -3.63 6.55
N ASP A 330 0.22 -4.47 5.79
CA ASP A 330 0.12 -5.90 6.05
C ASP A 330 0.76 -6.76 4.93
N LYS A 331 0.68 -8.08 5.07
CA LYS A 331 1.25 -9.01 4.09
C LYS A 331 0.53 -8.94 2.73
N ALA A 332 -0.72 -8.51 2.67
CA ALA A 332 -1.47 -8.36 1.42
C ALA A 332 -0.98 -7.15 0.59
N ASP A 333 -0.34 -6.17 1.23
CA ASP A 333 0.25 -4.99 0.56
C ASP A 333 1.58 -5.28 -0.14
N VAL A 334 2.15 -6.48 0.04
CA VAL A 334 3.47 -6.82 -0.50
C VAL A 334 3.41 -6.93 -2.01
N VAL A 335 4.06 -6.00 -2.70
CA VAL A 335 4.22 -6.00 -4.16
C VAL A 335 5.54 -6.67 -4.51
N ARG A 336 5.52 -7.97 -4.73
CA ARG A 336 6.72 -8.77 -5.07
C ARG A 336 6.44 -9.71 -6.22
N HIS A 337 7.50 -10.12 -6.90
CA HIS A 337 7.43 -11.21 -7.87
C HIS A 337 6.90 -12.48 -7.18
N ARG A 338 5.95 -13.18 -7.84
CA ARG A 338 5.30 -14.38 -7.29
C ARG A 338 6.29 -15.38 -6.69
N LEU A 339 7.36 -15.66 -7.43
CA LEU A 339 8.40 -16.61 -6.96
C LEU A 339 9.04 -16.17 -5.64
N VAL A 340 9.25 -14.86 -5.42
CA VAL A 340 9.82 -14.35 -4.15
C VAL A 340 8.85 -14.54 -2.99
N ALA A 341 7.56 -14.37 -3.22
CA ALA A 341 6.53 -14.66 -2.22
C ALA A 341 6.53 -16.16 -1.84
N ASP A 342 6.60 -17.05 -2.85
CA ASP A 342 6.63 -18.49 -2.66
C ASP A 342 7.90 -18.94 -1.89
N ILE A 343 9.06 -18.35 -2.18
CA ILE A 343 10.32 -18.61 -1.46
C ILE A 343 10.20 -18.23 0.02
N ILE A 344 9.70 -17.02 0.32
CA ILE A 344 9.54 -16.56 1.71
C ILE A 344 8.60 -17.48 2.47
N HIS A 345 7.46 -17.84 1.85
CA HIS A 345 6.51 -18.77 2.45
C HIS A 345 7.14 -20.12 2.78
N ALA A 346 8.00 -20.67 1.89
CA ALA A 346 8.70 -21.92 2.12
C ALA A 346 9.65 -21.82 3.33
N TYR A 347 10.40 -20.74 3.47
CA TYR A 347 11.28 -20.50 4.63
C TYR A 347 10.48 -20.35 5.92
N ASP A 348 9.40 -19.53 5.91
CA ASP A 348 8.50 -19.35 7.07
C ASP A 348 7.92 -20.68 7.57
N MET A 349 7.57 -21.59 6.65
CA MET A 349 7.08 -22.93 7.00
C MET A 349 8.17 -23.83 7.61
N SER A 350 9.39 -23.75 7.08
CA SER A 350 10.54 -24.48 7.61
C SER A 350 10.89 -24.04 9.04
N ASP A 351 10.94 -22.73 9.27
CA ASP A 351 11.27 -22.16 10.59
C ASP A 351 10.23 -22.53 11.65
N LYS A 352 8.94 -22.50 11.29
CA LYS A 352 7.86 -22.96 12.19
C LYS A 352 7.95 -24.45 12.51
N ALA A 353 8.38 -25.28 11.54
CA ALA A 353 8.58 -26.70 11.77
C ALA A 353 9.75 -26.94 12.73
N MET A 354 10.86 -26.22 12.59
CA MET A 354 12.02 -26.30 13.49
C MET A 354 11.68 -25.85 14.91
N GLN A 355 10.92 -24.76 15.08
CA GLN A 355 10.48 -24.28 16.39
C GLN A 355 9.60 -25.32 17.11
N LYS A 356 8.64 -25.95 16.43
CA LYS A 356 7.81 -27.01 17.00
C LYS A 356 8.63 -28.22 17.46
N HIS A 357 9.69 -28.57 16.73
CA HIS A 357 10.58 -29.65 17.13
C HIS A 357 11.44 -29.29 18.36
N ALA A 358 11.85 -28.03 18.50
CA ALA A 358 12.60 -27.54 19.67
C ALA A 358 11.72 -27.54 20.92
N ASP A 359 10.48 -27.04 20.83
CA ASP A 359 9.53 -27.02 21.96
C ASP A 359 9.19 -28.44 22.46
N HIS A 360 9.02 -29.42 21.56
CA HIS A 360 8.77 -30.81 21.93
C HIS A 360 9.99 -31.54 22.54
N SER A 361 11.20 -31.08 22.27
CA SER A 361 12.41 -31.64 22.87
C SER A 361 12.67 -31.12 24.29
N GLU A 362 12.19 -29.90 24.63
CA GLU A 362 12.27 -29.34 25.97
C GLU A 362 11.20 -29.91 26.93
N GLU A 363 10.01 -30.26 26.43
CA GLU A 363 8.95 -30.91 27.23
C GLU A 363 9.25 -32.38 27.57
N SER A 364 10.21 -33.01 26.88
CA SER A 364 10.58 -34.43 27.10
C SER A 364 11.88 -34.62 27.90
N SER A 365 12.47 -33.55 28.43
CA SER A 365 13.66 -33.57 29.30
C SER A 365 13.34 -33.12 30.72
#